data_156cee5aff940e6a83768dd4e877549c
#
_entry.id   156cee5aff940e6a83768dd4e877549c
#
_cell.length_a   1.000
_cell.length_b   1.000
_cell.length_c   1.000
_cell.angle_alpha   90.00
_cell.angle_beta   90.00
_cell.angle_gamma   90.00
#
_symmetry.space_group_name_H-M   'P 1'
#
loop_
_entity.id
_entity.type
_entity.pdbx_description
1 polymer ?
#
loop_
_entity_poly.entity_id
_entity_poly.type
_entity_poly.pdbx_seq_one_letter_code
_entity_poly.pdbx_strand_id
1 'polypeptide(L)'
;MNMTAVPPVLAATDFSPAAEQAVRRAAHIARELGAPLVLVHVHEPPVLGEVWRQLQAWVPGVSGAEAQALQQSAQTRLQAAAQAMGTELGSPVVARLLAGRAAAAVAAEAAACGAQLVVIGARGEHGLAEAVLGSTAERLLHSVACDLLLVREYGGRHYERMLLPTDLGPESRKALRRLRRLLPKVDSVLLHAYELPYENKLAYAGVDAARLEDLHRRAQAELQLALQALAREVGHSDLPSACKVVHGYAPAVIAAQADALGVDLIALSAGSRSTLERVVLGSVCLHLALESPCDLWLVRSDE
;
A
#
# COMPACT_ATOMS: atom_id res chain seq x y z
N MET A 1 -25.83 22.59 -5.88
CA MET A 1 -25.11 21.57 -5.09
C MET A 1 -23.93 21.12 -5.95
N ASN A 2 -22.73 21.61 -5.67
CA ASN A 2 -21.52 21.06 -6.30
C ASN A 2 -21.35 19.64 -5.76
N MET A 3 -21.66 18.63 -6.57
CA MET A 3 -21.18 17.27 -6.33
C MET A 3 -19.65 17.35 -6.41
N THR A 4 -18.98 17.32 -5.29
CA THR A 4 -17.51 17.19 -5.26
C THR A 4 -17.18 15.90 -6.00
N ALA A 5 -16.47 16.02 -7.12
CA ALA A 5 -16.06 14.87 -7.92
C ALA A 5 -15.27 13.91 -7.03
N VAL A 6 -15.55 12.61 -7.12
CA VAL A 6 -14.82 11.58 -6.37
C VAL A 6 -13.35 11.64 -6.80
N PRO A 7 -12.40 11.75 -5.85
CA PRO A 7 -10.99 11.81 -6.18
C PRO A 7 -10.53 10.56 -6.94
N PRO A 8 -9.62 10.68 -7.92
CA PRO A 8 -9.23 9.56 -8.76
C PRO A 8 -8.40 8.50 -8.02
N VAL A 9 -8.44 7.28 -8.56
CA VAL A 9 -7.46 6.22 -8.30
C VAL A 9 -6.38 6.31 -9.38
N LEU A 10 -5.11 6.34 -9.00
CA LEU A 10 -3.99 6.36 -9.91
C LEU A 10 -3.30 4.99 -9.91
N ALA A 11 -3.15 4.37 -11.07
CA ALA A 11 -2.38 3.14 -11.24
C ALA A 11 -1.11 3.42 -12.04
N ALA A 12 0.04 2.98 -11.53
CA ALA A 12 1.30 3.07 -12.26
C ALA A 12 1.67 1.72 -12.86
N THR A 13 2.16 1.74 -14.11
CA THR A 13 2.57 0.54 -14.84
C THR A 13 3.93 0.70 -15.50
N ASP A 14 4.76 -0.34 -15.40
CA ASP A 14 5.96 -0.57 -16.21
C ASP A 14 5.71 -1.62 -17.29
N PHE A 15 4.44 -2.02 -17.47
CA PHE A 15 3.97 -3.07 -18.35
C PHE A 15 4.46 -4.49 -17.99
N SER A 16 4.99 -4.69 -16.80
CA SER A 16 5.30 -6.02 -16.26
C SER A 16 4.00 -6.76 -15.89
N PRO A 17 4.04 -8.10 -15.78
CA PRO A 17 2.88 -8.87 -15.31
C PRO A 17 2.36 -8.43 -13.93
N ALA A 18 3.26 -8.07 -13.02
CA ALA A 18 2.89 -7.57 -11.70
C ALA A 18 2.19 -6.19 -11.78
N ALA A 19 2.67 -5.30 -12.66
CA ALA A 19 2.01 -4.03 -12.90
C ALA A 19 0.64 -4.18 -13.56
N GLU A 20 0.47 -5.15 -14.47
CA GLU A 20 -0.85 -5.46 -15.04
C GLU A 20 -1.85 -5.91 -13.97
N GLN A 21 -1.42 -6.74 -13.02
CA GLN A 21 -2.25 -7.14 -11.87
C GLN A 21 -2.64 -5.93 -11.03
N ALA A 22 -1.70 -5.01 -10.76
CA ALA A 22 -1.96 -3.79 -10.04
C ALA A 22 -2.97 -2.88 -10.77
N VAL A 23 -2.85 -2.74 -12.10
CA VAL A 23 -3.80 -1.97 -12.91
C VAL A 23 -5.20 -2.56 -12.85
N ARG A 24 -5.35 -3.89 -12.95
CA ARG A 24 -6.65 -4.56 -12.82
C ARG A 24 -7.24 -4.38 -11.42
N ARG A 25 -6.41 -4.48 -10.38
CA ARG A 25 -6.83 -4.20 -8.99
C ARG A 25 -7.31 -2.75 -8.84
N ALA A 26 -6.55 -1.79 -9.38
CA ALA A 26 -6.91 -0.38 -9.37
C ALA A 26 -8.25 -0.12 -10.09
N ALA A 27 -8.45 -0.74 -11.24
CA ALA A 27 -9.70 -0.66 -11.98
C ALA A 27 -10.89 -1.18 -11.15
N HIS A 28 -10.73 -2.31 -10.47
CA HIS A 28 -11.75 -2.87 -9.59
C HIS A 28 -12.13 -1.92 -8.47
N ILE A 29 -11.12 -1.39 -7.76
CA ILE A 29 -11.31 -0.43 -6.67
C ILE A 29 -11.94 0.86 -7.19
N ALA A 30 -11.48 1.40 -8.33
CA ALA A 30 -12.05 2.61 -8.93
C ALA A 30 -13.55 2.44 -9.22
N ARG A 31 -13.95 1.27 -9.75
CA ARG A 31 -15.36 0.94 -9.99
C ARG A 31 -16.17 0.88 -8.70
N GLU A 32 -15.65 0.22 -7.65
CA GLU A 32 -16.33 0.12 -6.36
C GLU A 32 -16.51 1.49 -5.68
N LEU A 33 -15.53 2.36 -5.82
CA LEU A 33 -15.56 3.72 -5.28
C LEU A 33 -16.32 4.71 -6.16
N GLY A 34 -16.71 4.33 -7.38
CA GLY A 34 -17.25 5.27 -8.37
C GLY A 34 -16.23 6.36 -8.75
N ALA A 35 -14.95 6.07 -8.67
CA ALA A 35 -13.84 7.01 -8.88
C ALA A 35 -13.29 6.92 -10.31
N PRO A 36 -12.80 8.03 -10.90
CA PRO A 36 -12.03 7.97 -12.14
C PRO A 36 -10.74 7.16 -11.96
N LEU A 37 -10.33 6.45 -13.02
CA LEU A 37 -9.04 5.77 -13.06
C LEU A 37 -8.05 6.57 -13.94
N VAL A 38 -6.87 6.85 -13.39
CA VAL A 38 -5.74 7.45 -14.10
C VAL A 38 -4.66 6.39 -14.21
N LEU A 39 -4.29 6.02 -15.43
CA LEU A 39 -3.21 5.06 -15.71
C LEU A 39 -1.97 5.83 -16.12
N VAL A 40 -0.86 5.63 -15.42
CA VAL A 40 0.40 6.31 -15.69
C VAL A 40 1.51 5.32 -16.04
N HIS A 41 2.32 5.69 -17.03
CA HIS A 41 3.62 5.08 -17.28
C HIS A 41 4.68 6.17 -17.23
N VAL A 42 5.81 5.89 -16.61
CA VAL A 42 6.94 6.83 -16.56
C VAL A 42 8.01 6.35 -17.50
N HIS A 43 8.26 7.14 -18.52
CA HIS A 43 9.40 6.97 -19.39
C HIS A 43 10.61 7.64 -18.73
N GLU A 44 11.58 6.84 -18.30
CA GLU A 44 12.86 7.37 -17.85
C GLU A 44 13.71 7.64 -19.09
N PRO A 45 13.88 8.91 -19.52
CA PRO A 45 14.81 9.20 -20.59
C PRO A 45 16.19 8.72 -20.10
N PRO A 46 17.01 8.10 -20.96
CA PRO A 46 18.35 7.74 -20.58
C PRO A 46 19.01 9.01 -20.02
N VAL A 47 19.42 8.95 -18.73
CA VAL A 47 20.05 10.09 -18.04
C VAL A 47 21.37 10.33 -18.74
N LEU A 48 21.32 11.16 -19.78
CA LEU A 48 22.49 11.66 -20.49
C LEU A 48 23.11 12.74 -19.61
N GLY A 49 23.68 12.32 -18.46
CA GLY A 49 24.60 13.18 -17.71
C GLY A 49 25.79 13.55 -18.58
N GLU A 50 26.51 14.60 -18.19
CA GLU A 50 27.73 15.10 -18.87
C GLU A 50 28.73 13.98 -19.22
N VAL A 51 28.83 12.97 -18.33
CA VAL A 51 29.66 11.77 -18.52
C VAL A 51 29.16 10.90 -19.69
N TRP A 52 27.86 10.77 -19.90
CA TRP A 52 27.28 10.01 -21.00
C TRP A 52 27.46 10.71 -22.34
N ARG A 53 27.39 12.06 -22.37
CA ARG A 53 27.71 12.84 -23.56
C ARG A 53 29.18 12.66 -24.02
N GLN A 54 30.10 12.49 -23.08
CA GLN A 54 31.48 12.16 -23.39
C GLN A 54 31.66 10.70 -23.83
N LEU A 55 30.89 9.77 -23.27
CA LEU A 55 30.90 8.35 -23.67
C LEU A 55 30.22 8.10 -25.02
N GLN A 56 29.27 8.94 -25.46
CA GLN A 56 28.64 8.84 -26.77
C GLN A 56 29.65 8.96 -27.95
N ALA A 57 30.80 9.59 -27.72
CA ALA A 57 31.87 9.62 -28.71
C ALA A 57 32.54 8.25 -28.91
N TRP A 58 32.35 7.31 -27.99
CA TRP A 58 33.01 6.00 -27.96
C TRP A 58 32.07 4.80 -28.08
N VAL A 59 30.80 4.99 -27.79
CA VAL A 59 29.76 3.97 -27.92
C VAL A 59 28.69 4.52 -28.83
N PRO A 60 28.30 3.87 -29.94
CA PRO A 60 27.14 4.27 -30.75
C PRO A 60 25.92 4.21 -29.87
N GLY A 61 25.52 5.36 -29.31
CA GLY A 61 24.38 5.50 -28.41
C GLY A 61 23.07 5.44 -29.18
N VAL A 62 21.98 5.26 -28.43
CA VAL A 62 20.61 5.35 -28.93
C VAL A 62 20.44 6.70 -29.63
N SER A 63 20.14 6.68 -30.91
CA SER A 63 19.91 7.90 -31.68
C SER A 63 18.63 8.61 -31.19
N GLY A 64 18.52 9.90 -31.47
CA GLY A 64 17.29 10.64 -31.13
C GLY A 64 16.04 9.99 -31.72
N ALA A 65 16.14 9.35 -32.89
CA ALA A 65 15.06 8.61 -33.52
C ALA A 65 14.64 7.37 -32.73
N GLU A 66 15.61 6.63 -32.17
CA GLU A 66 15.33 5.45 -31.33
C GLU A 66 14.69 5.83 -30.00
N ALA A 67 15.14 6.93 -29.38
CA ALA A 67 14.52 7.46 -28.17
C ALA A 67 13.06 7.90 -28.42
N GLN A 68 12.78 8.54 -29.58
CA GLN A 68 11.43 8.86 -29.99
C GLN A 68 10.58 7.64 -30.27
N ALA A 69 11.14 6.61 -30.91
CA ALA A 69 10.44 5.36 -31.17
C ALA A 69 10.05 4.62 -29.89
N LEU A 70 10.95 4.58 -28.88
CA LEU A 70 10.66 4.03 -27.55
C LEU A 70 9.52 4.80 -26.86
N GLN A 71 9.56 6.12 -26.88
CA GLN A 71 8.50 6.95 -26.32
C GLN A 71 7.15 6.74 -27.02
N GLN A 72 7.14 6.66 -28.35
CA GLN A 72 5.93 6.38 -29.13
C GLN A 72 5.39 4.98 -28.83
N SER A 73 6.26 3.98 -28.72
CA SER A 73 5.87 2.62 -28.33
C SER A 73 5.23 2.59 -26.97
N ALA A 74 5.84 3.25 -25.97
CA ALA A 74 5.30 3.35 -24.63
C ALA A 74 3.92 4.05 -24.61
N GLN A 75 3.78 5.14 -25.37
CA GLN A 75 2.51 5.86 -25.51
C GLN A 75 1.42 4.97 -26.11
N THR A 76 1.75 4.24 -27.18
CA THR A 76 0.81 3.33 -27.86
C THR A 76 0.36 2.20 -26.91
N ARG A 77 1.30 1.57 -26.20
CA ARG A 77 1.00 0.53 -25.21
C ARG A 77 0.12 1.04 -24.07
N LEU A 78 0.44 2.24 -23.57
CA LEU A 78 -0.31 2.85 -22.49
C LEU A 78 -1.76 3.19 -22.91
N GLN A 79 -1.94 3.72 -24.11
CA GLN A 79 -3.27 4.01 -24.66
C GLN A 79 -4.07 2.72 -24.88
N ALA A 80 -3.44 1.67 -25.40
CA ALA A 80 -4.10 0.38 -25.58
C ALA A 80 -4.52 -0.24 -24.25
N ALA A 81 -3.68 -0.17 -23.20
CA ALA A 81 -4.01 -0.63 -21.86
C ALA A 81 -5.18 0.19 -21.27
N ALA A 82 -5.15 1.52 -21.40
CA ALA A 82 -6.22 2.37 -20.90
C ALA A 82 -7.55 2.10 -21.63
N GLN A 83 -7.52 1.88 -22.94
CA GLN A 83 -8.71 1.54 -23.71
C GLN A 83 -9.29 0.18 -23.31
N ALA A 84 -8.44 -0.83 -23.13
CA ALA A 84 -8.88 -2.15 -22.65
C ALA A 84 -9.54 -2.06 -21.28
N MET A 85 -8.91 -1.36 -20.32
CA MET A 85 -9.48 -1.14 -19.00
C MET A 85 -10.76 -0.30 -19.04
N GLY A 86 -10.83 0.71 -19.91
CA GLY A 86 -12.04 1.51 -20.10
C GLY A 86 -13.22 0.71 -20.60
N THR A 87 -12.97 -0.27 -21.47
CA THR A 87 -13.99 -1.21 -21.96
C THR A 87 -14.48 -2.13 -20.83
N GLU A 88 -13.55 -2.65 -20.02
CA GLU A 88 -13.87 -3.52 -18.89
C GLU A 88 -14.64 -2.78 -17.79
N LEU A 89 -14.27 -1.53 -17.52
CA LEU A 89 -14.92 -0.68 -16.51
C LEU A 89 -16.25 -0.08 -16.97
N GLY A 90 -16.47 0.01 -18.28
CA GLY A 90 -17.60 0.78 -18.84
C GLY A 90 -17.46 2.29 -18.65
N SER A 91 -16.25 2.79 -18.38
CA SER A 91 -15.94 4.21 -18.19
C SER A 91 -14.55 4.55 -18.73
N PRO A 92 -14.34 5.79 -19.21
CA PRO A 92 -13.04 6.19 -19.78
C PRO A 92 -11.94 6.17 -18.73
N VAL A 93 -10.77 5.65 -19.12
CA VAL A 93 -9.54 5.66 -18.33
C VAL A 93 -8.59 6.71 -18.91
N VAL A 94 -8.09 7.60 -18.06
CA VAL A 94 -7.15 8.64 -18.47
C VAL A 94 -5.74 8.05 -18.51
N ALA A 95 -5.11 8.06 -19.69
CA ALA A 95 -3.72 7.60 -19.88
C ALA A 95 -2.76 8.79 -19.82
N ARG A 96 -1.69 8.72 -19.02
CA ARG A 96 -0.66 9.76 -18.92
C ARG A 96 0.74 9.18 -19.01
N LEU A 97 1.46 9.52 -20.04
CA LEU A 97 2.88 9.25 -20.19
C LEU A 97 3.66 10.38 -19.51
N LEU A 98 4.41 10.02 -18.47
CA LEU A 98 5.23 10.94 -17.69
C LEU A 98 6.71 10.76 -18.07
N ALA A 99 7.54 11.77 -17.78
CA ALA A 99 8.98 11.71 -17.95
C ALA A 99 9.70 11.96 -16.61
N GLY A 100 10.80 11.26 -16.38
CA GLY A 100 11.65 11.45 -15.20
C GLY A 100 11.83 10.19 -14.37
N ARG A 101 12.19 10.34 -13.10
CA ARG A 101 12.33 9.21 -12.17
C ARG A 101 10.97 8.69 -11.76
N ALA A 102 10.73 7.40 -11.93
CA ALA A 102 9.42 6.78 -11.78
C ALA A 102 8.68 7.17 -10.49
N ALA A 103 9.29 6.98 -9.33
CA ALA A 103 8.63 7.29 -8.05
C ALA A 103 8.29 8.79 -7.89
N ALA A 104 9.21 9.69 -8.29
CA ALA A 104 8.99 11.12 -8.18
C ALA A 104 7.89 11.60 -9.14
N ALA A 105 7.88 11.10 -10.38
CA ALA A 105 6.88 11.45 -11.38
C ALA A 105 5.49 10.96 -10.97
N VAL A 106 5.38 9.71 -10.47
CA VAL A 106 4.11 9.16 -9.96
C VAL A 106 3.59 9.95 -8.77
N ALA A 107 4.45 10.28 -7.79
CA ALA A 107 4.04 11.05 -6.62
C ALA A 107 3.58 12.48 -7.00
N ALA A 108 4.29 13.13 -7.92
CA ALA A 108 3.92 14.46 -8.44
C ALA A 108 2.57 14.43 -9.18
N GLU A 109 2.35 13.41 -10.04
CA GLU A 109 1.09 13.26 -10.76
C GLU A 109 -0.07 12.94 -9.81
N ALA A 110 0.15 12.09 -8.80
CA ALA A 110 -0.85 11.80 -7.79
C ALA A 110 -1.30 13.06 -7.05
N ALA A 111 -0.35 13.93 -6.68
CA ALA A 111 -0.65 15.22 -6.07
C ALA A 111 -1.37 16.17 -7.04
N ALA A 112 -0.91 16.24 -8.29
CA ALA A 112 -1.47 17.13 -9.31
C ALA A 112 -2.92 16.80 -9.70
N CYS A 113 -3.26 15.50 -9.78
CA CYS A 113 -4.63 15.07 -10.07
C CYS A 113 -5.50 14.91 -8.81
N GLY A 114 -4.95 15.12 -7.61
CA GLY A 114 -5.67 14.93 -6.35
C GLY A 114 -6.06 13.48 -6.10
N ALA A 115 -5.20 12.52 -6.46
CA ALA A 115 -5.49 11.11 -6.28
C ALA A 115 -5.68 10.76 -4.80
N GLN A 116 -6.74 10.00 -4.50
CA GLN A 116 -6.96 9.47 -3.16
C GLN A 116 -6.19 8.19 -2.87
N LEU A 117 -5.79 7.48 -3.92
CA LEU A 117 -5.10 6.20 -3.85
C LEU A 117 -4.14 6.05 -5.02
N VAL A 118 -2.90 5.68 -4.73
CA VAL A 118 -1.94 5.18 -5.72
C VAL A 118 -1.85 3.67 -5.61
N VAL A 119 -1.96 2.98 -6.74
CA VAL A 119 -1.88 1.51 -6.83
C VAL A 119 -0.69 1.13 -7.68
N ILE A 120 0.15 0.26 -7.17
CA ILE A 120 1.34 -0.25 -7.87
C ILE A 120 1.56 -1.73 -7.57
N GLY A 121 2.26 -2.42 -8.46
CA GLY A 121 2.78 -3.74 -8.15
C GLY A 121 3.86 -3.66 -7.04
N ALA A 122 3.83 -4.57 -6.11
CA ALA A 122 4.88 -4.67 -5.09
C ALA A 122 6.25 -5.02 -5.71
N ARG A 123 6.24 -5.62 -6.92
CA ARG A 123 7.42 -6.00 -7.70
C ARG A 123 7.38 -5.28 -9.04
N GLY A 124 8.54 -5.08 -9.68
CA GLY A 124 8.67 -4.54 -11.03
C GLY A 124 9.35 -5.54 -11.97
N GLU A 125 9.64 -5.11 -13.20
CA GLU A 125 10.23 -5.89 -14.28
C GLU A 125 11.53 -6.62 -13.88
N HIS A 126 12.30 -6.11 -12.93
CA HIS A 126 13.61 -6.63 -12.50
C HIS A 126 13.57 -7.46 -11.21
N GLY A 127 12.39 -7.77 -10.68
CA GLY A 127 12.23 -8.53 -9.43
C GLY A 127 12.47 -10.03 -9.64
N LEU A 128 13.70 -10.51 -9.43
CA LEU A 128 14.09 -11.91 -9.60
C LEU A 128 13.87 -12.79 -8.36
N ALA A 129 13.52 -12.24 -7.20
CA ALA A 129 13.34 -13.00 -5.97
C ALA A 129 11.96 -12.73 -5.35
N GLU A 130 11.35 -13.75 -4.75
CA GLU A 130 10.00 -13.71 -4.18
C GLU A 130 9.82 -12.69 -3.03
N ALA A 131 10.92 -12.27 -2.38
CA ALA A 131 10.91 -11.44 -1.16
C ALA A 131 11.42 -10.00 -1.38
N VAL A 132 11.55 -9.48 -2.61
CA VAL A 132 12.13 -8.15 -2.84
C VAL A 132 11.04 -7.16 -3.27
N LEU A 133 10.92 -6.07 -2.52
CA LEU A 133 10.11 -4.92 -2.90
C LEU A 133 10.78 -4.16 -4.06
N GLY A 134 10.01 -3.79 -5.07
CA GLY A 134 10.52 -3.01 -6.20
C GLY A 134 11.01 -1.62 -5.76
N SER A 135 12.10 -1.15 -6.37
CA SER A 135 12.71 0.15 -6.00
C SER A 135 11.77 1.35 -6.15
N THR A 136 10.83 1.30 -7.09
CA THR A 136 9.79 2.33 -7.25
C THR A 136 8.78 2.25 -6.11
N ALA A 137 8.35 1.04 -5.75
CA ALA A 137 7.43 0.81 -4.64
C ALA A 137 8.03 1.30 -3.31
N GLU A 138 9.29 0.95 -3.03
CA GLU A 138 10.03 1.41 -1.84
C GLU A 138 10.09 2.94 -1.75
N ARG A 139 10.43 3.62 -2.84
CA ARG A 139 10.49 5.09 -2.85
C ARG A 139 9.12 5.73 -2.68
N LEU A 140 8.06 5.16 -3.28
CA LEU A 140 6.69 5.67 -3.13
C LEU A 140 6.16 5.53 -1.70
N LEU A 141 6.61 4.52 -0.94
CA LEU A 141 6.32 4.42 0.49
C LEU A 141 6.66 5.71 1.26
N HIS A 142 7.69 6.41 0.83
CA HIS A 142 8.18 7.62 1.51
C HIS A 142 7.74 8.94 0.84
N SER A 143 7.25 8.91 -0.40
CA SER A 143 7.03 10.14 -1.18
C SER A 143 5.58 10.43 -1.51
N VAL A 144 4.71 9.42 -1.55
CA VAL A 144 3.28 9.60 -1.85
C VAL A 144 2.55 10.22 -0.66
N ALA A 145 1.72 11.20 -0.93
CA ALA A 145 0.95 11.92 0.10
C ALA A 145 -0.43 11.28 0.39
N CYS A 146 -1.01 10.60 -0.61
CA CYS A 146 -2.29 9.89 -0.48
C CYS A 146 -2.07 8.41 -0.10
N ASP A 147 -3.15 7.66 0.00
CA ASP A 147 -3.08 6.22 0.26
C ASP A 147 -2.23 5.50 -0.79
N LEU A 148 -1.55 4.43 -0.39
CA LEU A 148 -0.75 3.58 -1.28
C LEU A 148 -1.17 2.12 -1.14
N LEU A 149 -1.48 1.48 -2.25
CA LEU A 149 -1.75 0.05 -2.32
C LEU A 149 -0.62 -0.66 -3.07
N LEU A 150 0.03 -1.57 -2.39
CA LEU A 150 1.00 -2.50 -2.95
C LEU A 150 0.28 -3.79 -3.31
N VAL A 151 0.18 -4.09 -4.60
CA VAL A 151 -0.47 -5.30 -5.10
C VAL A 151 0.57 -6.40 -5.28
N ARG A 152 0.35 -7.54 -4.64
CA ARG A 152 1.21 -8.72 -4.77
C ARG A 152 0.63 -9.73 -5.72
N GLU A 153 -0.68 -9.96 -5.59
CA GLU A 153 -1.39 -10.89 -6.44
C GLU A 153 -2.82 -10.41 -6.68
N TYR A 154 -3.29 -10.50 -7.90
CA TYR A 154 -4.68 -10.18 -8.25
C TYR A 154 -5.45 -11.45 -8.57
N GLY A 155 -6.29 -11.87 -7.64
CA GLY A 155 -7.13 -13.06 -7.79
C GLY A 155 -8.38 -12.88 -8.66
N GLY A 156 -8.48 -11.80 -9.45
CA GLY A 156 -9.61 -11.56 -10.38
C GLY A 156 -10.91 -11.08 -9.73
N ARG A 157 -10.93 -10.80 -8.43
CA ARG A 157 -12.13 -10.43 -7.66
C ARG A 157 -11.85 -9.30 -6.66
N HIS A 158 -12.94 -8.76 -6.06
CA HIS A 158 -12.82 -7.80 -4.96
C HIS A 158 -12.22 -8.46 -3.72
N TYR A 159 -11.75 -7.61 -2.81
CA TYR A 159 -11.32 -8.09 -1.50
C TYR A 159 -12.51 -8.71 -0.75
N GLU A 160 -12.31 -9.90 -0.21
CA GLU A 160 -13.32 -10.61 0.58
C GLU A 160 -13.10 -10.40 2.07
N ARG A 161 -11.82 -10.45 2.49
CA ARG A 161 -11.45 -10.32 3.89
C ARG A 161 -10.19 -9.50 4.09
N MET A 162 -10.23 -8.55 5.03
CA MET A 162 -9.08 -7.72 5.37
C MET A 162 -8.69 -7.85 6.85
N LEU A 163 -7.38 -7.78 7.10
CA LEU A 163 -6.81 -7.64 8.42
C LEU A 163 -6.49 -6.16 8.67
N LEU A 164 -6.90 -5.66 9.82
CA LEU A 164 -6.75 -4.27 10.23
C LEU A 164 -5.87 -4.18 11.49
N PRO A 165 -4.54 -4.21 11.35
CA PRO A 165 -3.63 -3.98 12.45
C PRO A 165 -3.77 -2.58 13.02
N THR A 166 -3.75 -2.46 14.35
CA THR A 166 -3.88 -1.18 15.04
C THR A 166 -2.98 -1.10 16.26
N ASP A 167 -2.37 0.06 16.49
CA ASP A 167 -1.66 0.42 17.72
C ASP A 167 -2.58 1.07 18.77
N LEU A 168 -3.90 1.11 18.50
CA LEU A 168 -4.93 1.81 19.28
C LEU A 168 -4.75 3.33 19.30
N GLY A 169 -3.81 3.86 18.55
CA GLY A 169 -3.49 5.28 18.48
C GLY A 169 -4.49 6.09 17.63
N PRO A 170 -4.39 7.42 17.66
CA PRO A 170 -5.31 8.31 16.94
C PRO A 170 -5.23 8.14 15.42
N GLU A 171 -4.03 7.92 14.87
CA GLU A 171 -3.86 7.75 13.43
C GLU A 171 -4.45 6.42 12.94
N SER A 172 -4.29 5.34 13.71
CA SER A 172 -4.97 4.07 13.41
C SER A 172 -6.49 4.23 13.43
N ARG A 173 -7.05 5.01 14.35
CA ARG A 173 -8.50 5.30 14.40
C ARG A 173 -9.00 6.00 13.14
N LYS A 174 -8.27 7.02 12.67
CA LYS A 174 -8.59 7.73 11.41
C LYS A 174 -8.54 6.77 10.23
N ALA A 175 -7.46 5.98 10.13
CA ALA A 175 -7.29 4.99 9.07
C ALA A 175 -8.43 3.95 9.05
N LEU A 176 -8.80 3.40 10.20
CA LEU A 176 -9.90 2.45 10.33
C LEU A 176 -11.24 3.04 9.87
N ARG A 177 -11.56 4.27 10.29
CA ARG A 177 -12.79 4.96 9.84
C ARG A 177 -12.78 5.18 8.33
N ARG A 178 -11.63 5.55 7.74
CA ARG A 178 -11.47 5.74 6.30
C ARG A 178 -11.67 4.43 5.54
N LEU A 179 -10.98 3.36 5.92
CA LEU A 179 -11.08 2.04 5.29
C LEU A 179 -12.51 1.49 5.31
N ARG A 180 -13.20 1.61 6.43
CA ARG A 180 -14.58 1.17 6.54
C ARG A 180 -15.54 1.93 5.62
N ARG A 181 -15.25 3.21 5.33
CA ARG A 181 -16.02 3.99 4.34
C ARG A 181 -15.67 3.59 2.90
N LEU A 182 -14.40 3.30 2.63
CA LEU A 182 -13.94 2.93 1.29
C LEU A 182 -14.31 1.49 0.93
N LEU A 183 -14.24 0.57 1.90
CA LEU A 183 -14.46 -0.87 1.71
C LEU A 183 -15.56 -1.41 2.67
N PRO A 184 -16.80 -0.89 2.60
CA PRO A 184 -17.84 -1.21 3.59
C PRO A 184 -18.34 -2.66 3.53
N LYS A 185 -18.09 -3.36 2.42
CA LYS A 185 -18.56 -4.72 2.18
C LYS A 185 -17.52 -5.80 2.47
N VAL A 186 -16.26 -5.39 2.70
CA VAL A 186 -15.17 -6.33 2.97
C VAL A 186 -15.24 -6.79 4.43
N ASP A 187 -15.27 -8.11 4.65
CA ASP A 187 -15.16 -8.67 6.00
C ASP A 187 -13.83 -8.27 6.62
N SER A 188 -13.83 -7.88 7.88
CA SER A 188 -12.63 -7.31 8.49
C SER A 188 -12.41 -7.77 9.92
N VAL A 189 -11.14 -8.02 10.24
CA VAL A 189 -10.68 -8.39 11.58
C VAL A 189 -9.71 -7.32 12.09
N LEU A 190 -10.03 -6.69 13.23
CA LEU A 190 -9.09 -5.84 13.94
C LEU A 190 -8.08 -6.71 14.69
N LEU A 191 -6.82 -6.32 14.60
CA LEU A 191 -5.72 -7.00 15.28
C LEU A 191 -4.87 -6.00 16.07
N HIS A 192 -4.68 -6.27 17.36
CA HIS A 192 -3.66 -5.60 18.16
C HIS A 192 -2.60 -6.61 18.57
N ALA A 193 -1.37 -6.40 18.10
CA ALA A 193 -0.20 -7.17 18.53
C ALA A 193 0.48 -6.42 19.69
N TYR A 194 0.87 -7.11 20.75
CA TYR A 194 1.52 -6.52 21.91
C TYR A 194 2.69 -7.33 22.41
N GLU A 195 3.66 -6.66 23.01
CA GLU A 195 4.76 -7.26 23.76
C GLU A 195 4.75 -6.70 25.18
N LEU A 196 5.06 -7.52 26.19
CA LEU A 196 5.20 -7.01 27.56
C LEU A 196 6.53 -6.27 27.69
N PRO A 197 6.54 -5.02 28.19
CA PRO A 197 7.77 -4.32 28.47
C PRO A 197 8.66 -5.10 29.42
N TYR A 198 9.94 -5.24 29.06
CA TYR A 198 10.95 -5.90 29.90
C TYR A 198 10.71 -7.37 30.21
N GLU A 199 9.88 -8.10 29.47
CA GLU A 199 9.55 -9.50 29.69
C GLU A 199 10.79 -10.37 29.89
N ASN A 200 11.77 -10.29 28.99
CA ASN A 200 13.03 -10.99 29.11
C ASN A 200 13.82 -10.61 30.36
N LYS A 201 13.78 -9.34 30.77
CA LYS A 201 14.47 -8.88 31.98
C LYS A 201 13.77 -9.36 33.25
N LEU A 202 12.46 -9.45 33.25
CA LEU A 202 11.69 -10.01 34.37
C LEU A 202 11.99 -11.50 34.54
N ALA A 203 12.09 -12.26 33.45
CA ALA A 203 12.50 -13.65 33.48
C ALA A 203 13.92 -13.82 34.03
N TYR A 204 14.89 -13.01 33.59
CA TYR A 204 16.25 -12.98 34.10
C TYR A 204 16.33 -12.55 35.58
N ALA A 205 15.42 -11.69 36.02
CA ALA A 205 15.35 -11.28 37.43
C ALA A 205 14.71 -12.32 38.37
N GLY A 206 14.38 -13.52 37.86
CA GLY A 206 13.83 -14.62 38.66
C GLY A 206 12.33 -14.49 38.94
N VAL A 207 11.60 -13.68 38.14
CA VAL A 207 10.13 -13.70 38.20
C VAL A 207 9.65 -15.05 37.68
N ASP A 208 8.83 -15.73 38.49
CA ASP A 208 8.35 -17.07 38.14
C ASP A 208 7.38 -17.04 36.93
N ALA A 209 7.28 -18.18 36.25
CA ALA A 209 6.46 -18.33 35.06
C ALA A 209 4.98 -18.05 35.33
N ALA A 210 4.46 -18.43 36.51
CA ALA A 210 3.06 -18.21 36.88
C ALA A 210 2.75 -16.70 37.01
N ARG A 211 3.70 -15.93 37.51
CA ARG A 211 3.59 -14.48 37.62
C ARG A 211 3.62 -13.79 36.22
N LEU A 212 4.49 -14.25 35.33
CA LEU A 212 4.53 -13.77 33.96
C LEU A 212 3.23 -14.09 33.22
N GLU A 213 2.71 -15.28 33.37
CA GLU A 213 1.43 -15.68 32.78
C GLU A 213 0.25 -14.85 33.31
N ASP A 214 0.25 -14.51 34.60
CA ASP A 214 -0.76 -13.61 35.17
C ASP A 214 -0.66 -12.19 34.58
N LEU A 215 0.55 -11.68 34.37
CA LEU A 215 0.77 -10.40 33.68
C LEU A 215 0.24 -10.42 32.25
N HIS A 216 0.54 -11.49 31.49
CA HIS A 216 0.01 -11.65 30.14
C HIS A 216 -1.51 -11.67 30.12
N ARG A 217 -2.14 -12.45 30.96
CA ARG A 217 -3.62 -12.53 31.04
C ARG A 217 -4.26 -11.17 31.32
N ARG A 218 -3.70 -10.41 32.26
CA ARG A 218 -4.19 -9.06 32.60
C ARG A 218 -4.01 -8.09 31.44
N ALA A 219 -2.81 -8.03 30.86
CA ALA A 219 -2.53 -7.18 29.71
C ALA A 219 -3.45 -7.50 28.52
N GLN A 220 -3.61 -8.79 28.23
CA GLN A 220 -4.50 -9.24 27.16
C GLN A 220 -5.95 -8.85 27.41
N ALA A 221 -6.45 -9.00 28.63
CA ALA A 221 -7.82 -8.62 28.99
C ALA A 221 -8.06 -7.11 28.86
N GLU A 222 -7.13 -6.28 29.33
CA GLU A 222 -7.22 -4.81 29.19
C GLU A 222 -7.18 -4.37 27.73
N LEU A 223 -6.23 -4.92 26.94
CA LEU A 223 -6.10 -4.60 25.53
C LEU A 223 -7.30 -5.10 24.72
N GLN A 224 -7.89 -6.23 25.09
CA GLN A 224 -9.12 -6.72 24.45
C GLN A 224 -10.29 -5.76 24.67
N LEU A 225 -10.45 -5.22 25.88
CA LEU A 225 -11.47 -4.22 26.18
C LEU A 225 -11.22 -2.91 25.40
N ALA A 226 -9.96 -2.47 25.33
CA ALA A 226 -9.58 -1.28 24.57
C ALA A 226 -9.83 -1.47 23.05
N LEU A 227 -9.51 -2.63 22.50
CA LEU A 227 -9.74 -2.95 21.09
C LEU A 227 -11.24 -3.00 20.76
N GLN A 228 -12.04 -3.61 21.63
CA GLN A 228 -13.49 -3.64 21.48
C GLN A 228 -14.13 -2.24 21.60
N ALA A 229 -13.60 -1.39 22.48
CA ALA A 229 -14.05 0.00 22.57
C ALA A 229 -13.73 0.76 21.29
N LEU A 230 -12.53 0.57 20.73
CA LEU A 230 -12.15 1.13 19.44
C LEU A 230 -13.05 0.61 18.31
N ALA A 231 -13.33 -0.69 18.28
CA ALA A 231 -14.21 -1.31 17.29
C ALA A 231 -15.58 -0.61 17.26
N ARG A 232 -16.21 -0.45 18.43
CA ARG A 232 -17.50 0.26 18.54
C ARG A 232 -17.41 1.72 18.09
N GLU A 233 -16.33 2.42 18.48
CA GLU A 233 -16.09 3.81 18.08
C GLU A 233 -16.00 4.00 16.56
N VAL A 234 -15.37 3.07 15.86
CA VAL A 234 -15.22 3.14 14.40
C VAL A 234 -16.35 2.44 13.64
N GLY A 235 -17.38 1.96 14.33
CA GLY A 235 -18.52 1.25 13.74
C GLY A 235 -18.17 -0.14 13.21
N HIS A 236 -17.15 -0.77 13.78
CA HIS A 236 -16.76 -2.15 13.51
C HIS A 236 -17.47 -3.13 14.48
N SER A 237 -17.54 -4.41 14.12
CA SER A 237 -18.00 -5.45 15.05
C SER A 237 -17.04 -5.59 16.23
N ASP A 238 -17.55 -5.62 17.45
CA ASP A 238 -16.78 -5.80 18.68
C ASP A 238 -16.76 -7.26 19.17
N LEU A 239 -17.27 -8.18 18.36
CA LEU A 239 -17.23 -9.60 18.67
C LEU A 239 -15.79 -10.12 18.76
N PRO A 240 -15.51 -11.09 19.62
CA PRO A 240 -14.17 -11.69 19.75
C PRO A 240 -13.61 -12.28 18.44
N SER A 241 -14.49 -12.72 17.54
CA SER A 241 -14.09 -13.19 16.20
C SER A 241 -13.58 -12.08 15.29
N ALA A 242 -14.01 -10.85 15.52
CA ALA A 242 -13.66 -9.66 14.75
C ALA A 242 -12.60 -8.77 15.43
N CYS A 243 -12.21 -9.07 16.68
CA CYS A 243 -11.25 -8.30 17.47
C CYS A 243 -10.26 -9.27 18.14
N LYS A 244 -9.02 -9.26 17.68
CA LYS A 244 -7.97 -10.14 18.18
C LYS A 244 -6.84 -9.36 18.84
N VAL A 245 -6.45 -9.80 20.04
CA VAL A 245 -5.24 -9.33 20.74
C VAL A 245 -4.27 -10.51 20.83
N VAL A 246 -3.09 -10.34 20.29
CA VAL A 246 -2.08 -11.43 20.17
C VAL A 246 -0.74 -10.94 20.70
N HIS A 247 -0.13 -11.73 21.58
CA HIS A 247 1.22 -11.46 22.11
C HIS A 247 2.28 -11.80 21.06
N GLY A 248 3.27 -10.93 20.93
CA GLY A 248 4.45 -11.12 20.09
C GLY A 248 4.83 -9.91 19.24
N TYR A 249 5.94 -10.05 18.53
CA TYR A 249 6.47 -9.03 17.61
C TYR A 249 5.49 -8.71 16.50
N ALA A 250 5.05 -7.46 16.44
CA ALA A 250 3.91 -7.04 15.63
C ALA A 250 3.97 -7.50 14.16
N PRO A 251 5.07 -7.31 13.39
CA PRO A 251 5.12 -7.75 12.01
C PRO A 251 4.89 -9.26 11.83
N ALA A 252 5.53 -10.08 12.66
CA ALA A 252 5.41 -11.54 12.62
C ALA A 252 4.00 -12.00 12.99
N VAL A 253 3.40 -11.37 14.02
CA VAL A 253 2.02 -11.64 14.45
C VAL A 253 1.04 -11.29 13.33
N ILE A 254 1.22 -10.13 12.67
CA ILE A 254 0.34 -9.68 11.58
C ILE A 254 0.42 -10.67 10.40
N ALA A 255 1.62 -11.04 9.97
CA ALA A 255 1.80 -12.00 8.87
C ALA A 255 1.18 -13.35 9.20
N ALA A 256 1.46 -13.92 10.38
CA ALA A 256 0.90 -15.21 10.83
C ALA A 256 -0.64 -15.17 10.93
N GLN A 257 -1.22 -14.07 11.40
CA GLN A 257 -2.68 -13.91 11.48
C GLN A 257 -3.30 -13.71 10.09
N ALA A 258 -2.61 -13.04 9.17
CA ALA A 258 -3.06 -12.89 7.79
C ALA A 258 -3.19 -14.27 7.11
N ASP A 259 -2.17 -15.11 7.23
CA ASP A 259 -2.18 -16.48 6.71
C ASP A 259 -3.27 -17.32 7.36
N ALA A 260 -3.33 -17.33 8.70
CA ALA A 260 -4.29 -18.15 9.46
C ALA A 260 -5.76 -17.78 9.17
N LEU A 261 -6.04 -16.52 8.84
CA LEU A 261 -7.37 -16.03 8.54
C LEU A 261 -7.69 -16.06 7.04
N GLY A 262 -6.70 -16.34 6.19
CA GLY A 262 -6.83 -16.33 4.74
C GLY A 262 -7.27 -14.95 4.23
N VAL A 263 -6.68 -13.86 4.75
CA VAL A 263 -7.02 -12.52 4.29
C VAL A 263 -6.32 -12.23 2.95
N ASP A 264 -6.97 -11.46 2.13
CA ASP A 264 -6.46 -11.01 0.83
C ASP A 264 -5.95 -9.56 0.86
N LEU A 265 -6.18 -8.86 1.98
CA LEU A 265 -5.71 -7.50 2.20
C LEU A 265 -5.29 -7.28 3.66
N ILE A 266 -4.09 -6.72 3.86
CA ILE A 266 -3.70 -6.08 5.12
C ILE A 266 -3.80 -4.58 4.91
N ALA A 267 -4.48 -3.87 5.81
CA ALA A 267 -4.62 -2.43 5.70
C ALA A 267 -4.37 -1.74 7.04
N LEU A 268 -3.44 -0.79 7.07
CA LEU A 268 -3.03 -0.11 8.30
C LEU A 268 -2.62 1.34 8.05
N SER A 269 -2.57 2.13 9.13
CA SER A 269 -2.05 3.49 9.08
C SER A 269 -0.56 3.50 8.75
N ALA A 270 -0.17 4.33 7.80
CA ALA A 270 1.23 4.55 7.44
C ALA A 270 1.99 5.45 8.43
N GLY A 271 1.36 5.86 9.54
CA GLY A 271 1.90 6.84 10.49
C GLY A 271 1.57 8.28 10.11
N SER A 272 1.87 9.21 11.02
CA SER A 272 1.66 10.64 10.81
C SER A 272 2.79 11.28 9.99
N ARG A 273 2.48 12.37 9.28
CA ARG A 273 3.53 13.24 8.72
C ARG A 273 4.25 13.96 9.85
N SER A 274 5.58 13.89 9.89
CA SER A 274 6.33 14.80 10.73
C SER A 274 6.36 16.20 10.11
N THR A 275 6.51 17.24 10.94
CA THR A 275 6.57 18.67 10.58
C THR A 275 7.67 19.03 9.55
N LEU A 276 8.45 18.07 9.05
CA LEU A 276 9.56 18.25 8.12
C LEU A 276 9.29 17.63 6.73
N GLU A 277 8.04 17.59 6.26
CA GLU A 277 7.64 17.13 4.92
C GLU A 277 8.03 15.69 4.53
N ARG A 278 8.61 14.92 5.44
CA ARG A 278 8.93 13.50 5.20
C ARG A 278 7.96 12.60 5.94
N VAL A 279 7.40 11.67 5.21
CA VAL A 279 6.59 10.59 5.79
C VAL A 279 7.53 9.70 6.62
N VAL A 280 7.33 9.67 7.94
CA VAL A 280 8.02 8.69 8.79
C VAL A 280 7.21 7.39 8.73
N LEU A 281 7.69 6.45 7.95
CA LEU A 281 7.10 5.13 7.88
C LEU A 281 7.50 4.33 9.12
N GLY A 282 6.51 3.78 9.82
CA GLY A 282 6.78 2.89 10.97
C GLY A 282 7.50 1.60 10.55
N SER A 283 8.28 1.02 11.46
CA SER A 283 9.00 -0.24 11.21
C SER A 283 8.07 -1.38 10.79
N VAL A 284 6.86 -1.44 11.34
CA VAL A 284 5.83 -2.43 10.96
C VAL A 284 5.41 -2.29 9.51
N CYS A 285 5.15 -1.05 9.05
CA CYS A 285 4.77 -0.78 7.65
C CYS A 285 5.87 -1.19 6.68
N LEU A 286 7.14 -0.87 7.00
CA LEU A 286 8.28 -1.22 6.16
C LEU A 286 8.46 -2.73 6.08
N HIS A 287 8.37 -3.43 7.21
CA HIS A 287 8.50 -4.88 7.26
C HIS A 287 7.38 -5.56 6.45
N LEU A 288 6.13 -5.14 6.63
CA LEU A 288 5.01 -5.68 5.86
C LEU A 288 5.10 -5.34 4.36
N ALA A 289 5.63 -4.17 4.00
CA ALA A 289 5.86 -3.84 2.59
C ALA A 289 6.85 -4.80 1.92
N LEU A 290 7.82 -5.33 2.68
CA LEU A 290 8.76 -6.35 2.20
C LEU A 290 8.15 -7.75 2.19
N GLU A 291 7.48 -8.17 3.27
CA GLU A 291 7.18 -9.58 3.59
C GLU A 291 5.69 -9.91 3.69
N SER A 292 4.77 -8.97 3.38
CA SER A 292 3.35 -9.27 3.46
C SER A 292 2.96 -10.45 2.56
N PRO A 293 2.17 -11.41 3.04
CA PRO A 293 1.70 -12.54 2.24
C PRO A 293 0.62 -12.16 1.21
N CYS A 294 -0.03 -11.02 1.37
CA CYS A 294 -1.11 -10.52 0.53
C CYS A 294 -0.95 -9.03 0.22
N ASP A 295 -1.92 -8.44 -0.48
CA ASP A 295 -1.92 -7.02 -0.80
C ASP A 295 -1.84 -6.16 0.47
N LEU A 296 -1.14 -5.02 0.37
CA LEU A 296 -0.92 -4.12 1.50
C LEU A 296 -1.42 -2.70 1.18
N TRP A 297 -2.42 -2.23 1.93
CA TRP A 297 -2.95 -0.88 1.82
C TRP A 297 -2.46 -0.01 2.97
N LEU A 298 -1.64 0.96 2.65
CA LEU A 298 -1.13 1.95 3.58
C LEU A 298 -2.01 3.20 3.51
N VAL A 299 -2.75 3.43 4.59
CA VAL A 299 -3.64 4.59 4.72
C VAL A 299 -2.87 5.78 5.22
N ARG A 300 -2.94 6.88 4.47
CA ARG A 300 -2.42 8.17 4.90
C ARG A 300 -3.53 8.94 5.61
N SER A 301 -3.23 9.44 6.79
CA SER A 301 -4.16 10.32 7.49
C SER A 301 -4.10 11.69 6.80
N ASP A 302 -5.19 12.09 6.16
CA ASP A 302 -5.39 13.49 5.83
C ASP A 302 -5.55 14.25 7.15
N GLU A 303 -4.93 15.42 7.28
CA GLU A 303 -5.12 16.34 8.40
C GLU A 303 -6.57 16.78 8.54
#